data_5d13181a54de3ccedc4ee48cedfd4675
#
_entry.id   5d13181a54de3ccedc4ee48cedfd4675
#
_cell.length_a   1.000
_cell.length_b   1.000
_cell.length_c   1.000
_cell.angle_alpha   90.00
_cell.angle_beta   90.00
_cell.angle_gamma   90.00
#
_symmetry.space_group_name_H-M   'P 1'
#
loop_
_entity.id
_entity.type
_entity.pdbx_description
1 polymer ?
#
loop_
_entity_poly.entity_id
_entity_poly.type
_entity_poly.pdbx_seq_one_letter_code
_entity_poly.pdbx_strand_id
1 'polypeptide(L)'
;ANSKPFTTHFNALDMTMYLRIAPELYLKRLLVGGYERIFEITRNFRNEGMDTRHNPEFTAIETYQAYGDIEDVIKQTEEIVEACALASYGTTKVTYEGTEIDVKGPWPRLTMAGAVKKYTGEDFDACETIEDARKIADKLHVEYGEFDGFGKILSACFDEYVEAKLIQPVHITEHPIEVSPLSKLDPKDPRYTIRFESYIYGRELANGFSELNDPIDQRKRFEMQVEERAHGDDEAHPIDEDFLESGMPPTGGLGIGLDRLFMLMTDSSSIRDIILFPAMKPETAQEKANAKAAEEAAMAETGNDGFFKPNSEIDFSKAKVEPLFTDYVDFDTFSKSDFRAVKVKSCEAVKKSKKLLKFVL
;
A
#
# COMPACT_ATOMS: atom_id res chain seq x y z
N ALA A 1 11.31 -4.24 -2.83
CA ALA A 1 10.50 -3.22 -3.48
C ALA A 1 11.42 -2.11 -4.01
N ASN A 2 11.29 -1.80 -5.28
CA ASN A 2 11.98 -0.65 -5.86
C ASN A 2 11.14 0.58 -5.54
N SER A 3 11.72 1.55 -4.86
CA SER A 3 11.03 2.78 -4.49
C SER A 3 12.04 3.83 -4.04
N LYS A 4 11.75 5.09 -4.31
CA LYS A 4 12.59 6.21 -3.88
C LYS A 4 12.41 6.49 -2.38
N PRO A 5 13.48 6.44 -1.55
CA PRO A 5 13.35 6.69 -0.12
C PRO A 5 13.28 8.19 0.20
N PHE A 6 12.64 8.52 1.32
CA PHE A 6 12.85 9.81 1.99
C PHE A 6 14.17 9.78 2.75
N THR A 7 14.96 10.83 2.61
CA THR A 7 16.21 11.00 3.33
C THR A 7 16.04 11.95 4.52
N THR A 8 16.76 11.67 5.61
CA THR A 8 16.82 12.53 6.78
C THR A 8 18.24 12.57 7.35
N HIS A 9 18.53 13.52 8.20
CA HIS A 9 19.81 13.64 8.90
C HIS A 9 19.65 13.23 10.36
N PHE A 10 20.46 12.27 10.81
CA PHE A 10 20.50 11.86 12.22
C PHE A 10 21.56 12.67 12.97
N ASN A 11 21.12 13.69 13.70
CA ASN A 11 22.01 14.66 14.33
C ASN A 11 22.99 14.06 15.34
N ALA A 12 22.58 13.03 16.10
CA ALA A 12 23.42 12.45 17.15
C ALA A 12 24.65 11.70 16.59
N LEU A 13 24.56 11.17 15.38
CA LEU A 13 25.64 10.45 14.71
C LEU A 13 26.19 11.19 13.48
N ASP A 14 25.67 12.40 13.19
CA ASP A 14 26.06 13.21 12.04
C ASP A 14 26.05 12.41 10.72
N MET A 15 24.95 11.67 10.46
CA MET A 15 24.85 10.79 9.31
C MET A 15 23.51 10.89 8.59
N THR A 16 23.51 10.64 7.27
CA THR A 16 22.30 10.52 6.48
C THR A 16 21.64 9.19 6.76
N MET A 17 20.33 9.20 6.98
CA MET A 17 19.51 8.03 7.14
C MET A 17 18.33 8.06 6.17
N TYR A 18 17.66 6.93 6.03
CA TYR A 18 16.53 6.75 5.13
C TYR A 18 15.32 6.27 5.93
N LEU A 19 14.15 6.80 5.61
CA LEU A 19 12.91 6.21 6.11
C LEU A 19 12.66 4.90 5.36
N ARG A 20 12.16 3.89 6.08
CA ARG A 20 11.94 2.56 5.49
C ARG A 20 10.92 2.59 4.36
N ILE A 21 11.23 1.94 3.26
CA ILE A 21 10.31 1.72 2.14
C ILE A 21 9.55 0.40 2.27
N ALA A 22 10.13 -0.57 3.01
CA ALA A 22 9.59 -1.88 3.33
C ALA A 22 10.41 -2.50 4.48
N PRO A 23 9.85 -3.37 5.33
CA PRO A 23 10.59 -4.11 6.36
C PRO A 23 11.25 -5.39 5.83
N GLU A 24 11.06 -5.76 4.58
CA GLU A 24 11.38 -7.04 3.95
C GLU A 24 12.75 -7.61 4.32
N LEU A 25 13.84 -6.88 4.04
CA LEU A 25 15.19 -7.41 4.30
C LEU A 25 15.50 -7.57 5.80
N TYR A 26 14.85 -6.78 6.67
CA TYR A 26 14.97 -6.96 8.12
C TYR A 26 14.26 -8.22 8.60
N LEU A 27 13.05 -8.47 8.09
CA LEU A 27 12.28 -9.66 8.42
C LEU A 27 12.96 -10.92 7.88
N LYS A 28 13.53 -10.88 6.69
CA LYS A 28 14.34 -11.99 6.14
C LYS A 28 15.55 -12.33 7.02
N ARG A 29 16.22 -11.33 7.61
CA ARG A 29 17.30 -11.58 8.59
C ARG A 29 16.82 -12.30 9.85
N LEU A 30 15.58 -12.08 10.28
CA LEU A 30 15.00 -12.82 11.41
C LEU A 30 14.78 -14.30 11.05
N LEU A 31 14.41 -14.62 9.80
CA LEU A 31 14.31 -16.01 9.34
C LEU A 31 15.69 -16.71 9.37
N VAL A 32 16.74 -16.00 8.94
CA VAL A 32 18.13 -16.48 9.09
C VAL A 32 18.45 -16.76 10.55
N GLY A 33 17.97 -15.92 11.47
CA GLY A 33 18.11 -16.08 12.92
C GLY A 33 17.27 -17.22 13.52
N GLY A 34 16.48 -17.95 12.71
CA GLY A 34 15.73 -19.13 13.12
C GLY A 34 14.27 -18.90 13.50
N TYR A 35 13.71 -17.73 13.25
CA TYR A 35 12.28 -17.53 13.36
C TYR A 35 11.55 -18.22 12.20
N GLU A 36 10.56 -19.05 12.49
CA GLU A 36 9.85 -19.82 11.46
C GLU A 36 8.70 -19.06 10.83
N ARG A 37 7.99 -18.23 11.61
CA ARG A 37 6.86 -17.42 11.18
C ARG A 37 6.95 -16.06 11.82
N ILE A 38 6.91 -15.04 10.98
CA ILE A 38 7.01 -13.65 11.43
C ILE A 38 6.05 -12.78 10.65
N PHE A 39 5.61 -11.71 11.27
CA PHE A 39 4.90 -10.64 10.60
C PHE A 39 5.22 -9.30 11.27
N GLU A 40 5.07 -8.23 10.51
CA GLU A 40 5.10 -6.86 11.01
C GLU A 40 3.98 -6.06 10.34
N ILE A 41 3.21 -5.34 11.15
CA ILE A 41 2.35 -4.27 10.65
C ILE A 41 3.14 -2.99 10.83
N THR A 42 3.48 -2.35 9.73
CA THR A 42 4.42 -1.24 9.74
C THR A 42 3.97 -0.10 8.83
N ARG A 43 4.46 1.07 9.15
CA ARG A 43 4.33 2.25 8.34
C ARG A 43 5.54 2.38 7.43
N ASN A 44 5.28 2.40 6.13
CA ASN A 44 6.29 2.53 5.08
C ASN A 44 6.22 3.93 4.46
N PHE A 45 7.35 4.38 3.91
CA PHE A 45 7.52 5.71 3.35
C PHE A 45 8.12 5.58 1.95
N ARG A 46 7.41 6.05 0.92
CA ARG A 46 7.89 6.07 -0.47
C ARG A 46 7.78 7.48 -1.02
N ASN A 47 8.89 8.01 -1.49
CA ASN A 47 8.99 9.38 -2.03
C ASN A 47 8.60 9.39 -3.51
N GLU A 48 7.34 9.07 -3.75
CA GLU A 48 6.72 8.96 -5.07
C GLU A 48 5.53 9.93 -5.19
N GLY A 49 4.72 9.77 -6.23
CA GLY A 49 3.53 10.58 -6.44
C GLY A 49 2.45 10.39 -5.38
N MET A 50 1.53 11.35 -5.32
CA MET A 50 0.35 11.32 -4.48
C MET A 50 -0.91 11.38 -5.34
N ASP A 51 -1.83 10.43 -5.15
CA ASP A 51 -3.13 10.42 -5.81
C ASP A 51 -4.22 9.85 -4.87
N THR A 52 -5.34 9.40 -5.41
CA THR A 52 -6.42 8.77 -4.64
C THR A 52 -6.09 7.36 -4.17
N ARG A 53 -5.03 6.73 -4.70
CA ARG A 53 -4.61 5.35 -4.42
C ARG A 53 -3.27 5.28 -3.70
N HIS A 54 -2.47 6.35 -3.75
CA HIS A 54 -1.10 6.41 -3.22
C HIS A 54 -0.94 7.58 -2.26
N ASN A 55 -0.39 7.28 -1.10
CA ASN A 55 0.05 8.26 -0.11
C ASN A 55 1.53 8.01 0.20
N PRO A 56 2.37 9.04 0.36
CA PRO A 56 3.81 8.86 0.64
C PRO A 56 4.11 8.06 1.89
N GLU A 57 3.18 8.04 2.82
CA GLU A 57 3.17 7.27 4.05
C GLU A 57 1.95 6.35 4.03
N PHE A 58 2.17 5.05 4.19
CA PHE A 58 1.11 4.05 4.15
C PHE A 58 1.40 2.88 5.09
N THR A 59 0.35 2.16 5.45
CA THR A 59 0.44 0.99 6.32
C THR A 59 0.35 -0.30 5.52
N ALA A 60 1.26 -1.22 5.79
CA ALA A 60 1.23 -2.56 5.23
C ALA A 60 1.46 -3.61 6.32
N ILE A 61 1.02 -4.83 6.08
CA ILE A 61 1.46 -6.01 6.79
C ILE A 61 2.36 -6.81 5.88
N GLU A 62 3.51 -7.23 6.38
CA GLU A 62 4.36 -8.22 5.73
C GLU A 62 4.47 -9.46 6.60
N THR A 63 4.37 -10.63 5.98
CA THR A 63 4.45 -11.93 6.65
C THR A 63 5.43 -12.83 5.93
N TYR A 64 6.18 -13.62 6.67
CA TYR A 64 7.13 -14.59 6.13
C TYR A 64 7.00 -15.91 6.87
N GLN A 65 7.02 -17.01 6.11
CA GLN A 65 6.96 -18.36 6.63
C GLN A 65 8.10 -19.18 6.07
N ALA A 66 9.04 -19.57 6.94
CA ALA A 66 10.09 -20.52 6.59
C ALA A 66 9.48 -21.89 6.21
N TYR A 67 10.08 -22.53 5.21
CA TYR A 67 9.61 -23.79 4.62
C TYR A 67 8.19 -23.72 4.00
N GLY A 68 7.67 -22.51 3.78
CA GLY A 68 6.49 -22.25 2.99
C GLY A 68 6.84 -21.88 1.55
N ASP A 69 5.84 -21.91 0.68
CA ASP A 69 5.95 -21.55 -0.72
C ASP A 69 4.83 -20.61 -1.18
N ILE A 70 4.75 -20.35 -2.47
CA ILE A 70 3.74 -19.46 -3.07
C ILE A 70 2.31 -19.93 -2.77
N GLU A 71 2.05 -21.24 -2.67
CA GLU A 71 0.72 -21.77 -2.40
C GLU A 71 0.27 -21.44 -0.97
N ASP A 72 1.19 -21.53 -0.02
CA ASP A 72 0.91 -21.15 1.37
C ASP A 72 0.54 -19.67 1.49
N VAL A 73 1.27 -18.79 0.81
CA VAL A 73 1.04 -17.33 0.90
C VAL A 73 -0.16 -16.88 0.07
N ILE A 74 -0.50 -17.54 -1.03
CA ILE A 74 -1.76 -17.31 -1.75
C ILE A 74 -2.94 -17.63 -0.83
N LYS A 75 -2.93 -18.81 -0.22
CA LYS A 75 -3.96 -19.22 0.72
C LYS A 75 -4.06 -18.25 1.91
N GLN A 76 -2.93 -17.84 2.46
CA GLN A 76 -2.89 -16.86 3.56
C GLN A 76 -3.52 -15.52 3.14
N THR A 77 -3.27 -15.06 1.91
CA THR A 77 -3.88 -13.83 1.38
C THR A 77 -5.40 -13.94 1.36
N GLU A 78 -5.92 -15.02 0.79
CA GLU A 78 -7.36 -15.27 0.72
C GLU A 78 -7.99 -15.34 2.12
N GLU A 79 -7.37 -16.09 3.04
CA GLU A 79 -7.85 -16.25 4.41
C GLU A 79 -7.86 -14.92 5.19
N ILE A 80 -6.85 -14.06 5.04
CA ILE A 80 -6.80 -12.76 5.69
C ILE A 80 -7.92 -11.85 5.17
N VAL A 81 -8.10 -11.75 3.86
CA VAL A 81 -9.12 -10.88 3.26
C VAL A 81 -10.53 -11.37 3.58
N GLU A 82 -10.77 -12.69 3.52
CA GLU A 82 -12.03 -13.31 3.91
C GLU A 82 -12.33 -13.05 5.39
N ALA A 83 -11.35 -13.23 6.28
CA ALA A 83 -11.52 -12.99 7.71
C ALA A 83 -11.87 -11.52 8.00
N CYS A 84 -11.26 -10.57 7.30
CA CYS A 84 -11.59 -9.14 7.41
C CYS A 84 -13.03 -8.85 6.96
N ALA A 85 -13.49 -9.43 5.85
CA ALA A 85 -14.85 -9.27 5.37
C ALA A 85 -15.87 -9.88 6.35
N LEU A 86 -15.62 -11.08 6.84
CA LEU A 86 -16.47 -11.74 7.82
C LEU A 86 -16.54 -10.95 9.14
N ALA A 87 -15.42 -10.40 9.62
CA ALA A 87 -15.39 -9.59 10.82
C ALA A 87 -16.14 -8.25 10.67
N SER A 88 -16.07 -7.65 9.47
CA SER A 88 -16.69 -6.34 9.18
C SER A 88 -18.17 -6.46 8.85
N TYR A 89 -18.57 -7.47 8.09
CA TYR A 89 -19.90 -7.59 7.48
C TYR A 89 -20.65 -8.87 7.84
N GLY A 90 -20.00 -9.86 8.44
CA GLY A 90 -20.57 -11.19 8.67
C GLY A 90 -20.77 -12.02 7.39
N THR A 91 -20.21 -11.59 6.27
CA THR A 91 -20.30 -12.24 4.95
C THR A 91 -19.03 -11.99 4.16
N THR A 92 -18.76 -12.84 3.16
CA THR A 92 -17.64 -12.67 2.22
C THR A 92 -17.95 -11.68 1.10
N LYS A 93 -19.21 -11.25 0.99
CA LYS A 93 -19.66 -10.30 -0.02
C LYS A 93 -19.58 -8.88 0.54
N VAL A 94 -18.74 -8.06 -0.06
CA VAL A 94 -18.57 -6.64 0.27
C VAL A 94 -19.06 -5.80 -0.91
N THR A 95 -19.62 -4.63 -0.63
CA THR A 95 -19.98 -3.67 -1.68
C THR A 95 -18.90 -2.60 -1.72
N TYR A 96 -18.34 -2.36 -2.91
CA TYR A 96 -17.35 -1.33 -3.13
C TYR A 96 -17.73 -0.49 -4.37
N GLU A 97 -17.91 0.82 -4.18
CA GLU A 97 -18.38 1.75 -5.22
C GLU A 97 -19.62 1.21 -5.97
N GLY A 98 -20.57 0.65 -5.22
CA GLY A 98 -21.81 0.08 -5.76
C GLY A 98 -21.67 -1.28 -6.44
N THR A 99 -20.47 -1.88 -6.47
CA THR A 99 -20.22 -3.20 -7.06
C THR A 99 -20.10 -4.25 -5.96
N GLU A 100 -20.83 -5.37 -6.08
CA GLU A 100 -20.67 -6.52 -5.19
C GLU A 100 -19.36 -7.26 -5.53
N ILE A 101 -18.49 -7.41 -4.55
CA ILE A 101 -17.23 -8.16 -4.61
C ILE A 101 -17.35 -9.35 -3.67
N ASP A 102 -17.16 -10.56 -4.16
CA ASP A 102 -17.07 -11.76 -3.31
C ASP A 102 -15.62 -12.14 -3.07
N VAL A 103 -15.16 -11.91 -1.84
CA VAL A 103 -13.77 -12.19 -1.46
C VAL A 103 -13.54 -13.62 -0.98
N LYS A 104 -14.53 -14.51 -1.15
CA LYS A 104 -14.38 -15.93 -0.79
C LYS A 104 -13.35 -16.62 -1.67
N GLY A 105 -12.40 -17.29 -1.04
CA GLY A 105 -11.44 -18.16 -1.75
C GLY A 105 -12.06 -19.48 -2.24
N PRO A 106 -11.41 -20.20 -3.16
CA PRO A 106 -10.17 -19.81 -3.84
C PRO A 106 -10.41 -18.83 -5.00
N TRP A 107 -9.50 -17.85 -5.14
CA TRP A 107 -9.58 -16.87 -6.22
C TRP A 107 -9.02 -17.41 -7.52
N PRO A 108 -9.57 -17.00 -8.69
CA PRO A 108 -9.00 -17.32 -9.99
C PRO A 108 -7.55 -16.90 -10.11
N ARG A 109 -6.78 -17.63 -10.93
CA ARG A 109 -5.38 -17.31 -11.24
C ARG A 109 -5.21 -17.14 -12.74
N LEU A 110 -4.45 -16.13 -13.13
CA LEU A 110 -4.01 -15.86 -14.49
C LEU A 110 -2.51 -15.56 -14.47
N THR A 111 -1.78 -16.05 -15.45
CA THR A 111 -0.39 -15.56 -15.65
C THR A 111 -0.45 -14.13 -16.18
N MET A 112 0.59 -13.32 -15.95
CA MET A 112 0.62 -11.94 -16.45
C MET A 112 0.49 -11.93 -17.98
N ALA A 113 1.28 -12.74 -18.70
CA ALA A 113 1.18 -12.86 -20.15
C ALA A 113 -0.19 -13.39 -20.61
N GLY A 114 -0.75 -14.38 -19.91
CA GLY A 114 -2.09 -14.92 -20.18
C GLY A 114 -3.19 -13.88 -19.95
N ALA A 115 -3.04 -13.01 -18.97
CA ALA A 115 -3.96 -11.90 -18.73
C ALA A 115 -3.89 -10.87 -19.86
N VAL A 116 -2.70 -10.44 -20.28
CA VAL A 116 -2.55 -9.56 -21.44
C VAL A 116 -3.15 -10.18 -22.69
N LYS A 117 -2.87 -11.45 -22.97
CA LYS A 117 -3.46 -12.18 -24.11
C LYS A 117 -4.98 -12.21 -24.06
N LYS A 118 -5.56 -12.44 -22.88
CA LYS A 118 -7.02 -12.49 -22.70
C LYS A 118 -7.69 -11.14 -23.03
N TYR A 119 -7.08 -10.03 -22.67
CA TYR A 119 -7.70 -8.71 -22.80
C TYR A 119 -7.31 -7.94 -24.07
N THR A 120 -6.18 -8.29 -24.70
CA THR A 120 -5.67 -7.60 -25.91
C THR A 120 -5.63 -8.49 -27.14
N GLY A 121 -5.55 -9.82 -26.96
CA GLY A 121 -5.29 -10.78 -28.02
C GLY A 121 -3.82 -10.99 -28.34
N GLU A 122 -2.91 -10.23 -27.72
CA GLU A 122 -1.47 -10.30 -27.97
C GLU A 122 -0.79 -11.32 -27.05
N ASP A 123 0.08 -12.15 -27.63
CA ASP A 123 0.70 -13.29 -26.96
C ASP A 123 2.18 -13.05 -26.64
N PHE A 124 2.48 -12.65 -25.41
CA PHE A 124 3.85 -12.44 -24.96
C PHE A 124 4.63 -13.74 -24.77
N ASP A 125 3.95 -14.87 -24.49
CA ASP A 125 4.62 -16.16 -24.35
C ASP A 125 5.21 -16.65 -25.68
N ALA A 126 4.66 -16.18 -26.80
CA ALA A 126 5.17 -16.47 -28.14
C ALA A 126 6.37 -15.59 -28.56
N CYS A 127 6.77 -14.60 -27.78
CA CYS A 127 7.92 -13.76 -28.09
C CYS A 127 9.22 -14.54 -27.88
N GLU A 128 10.07 -14.57 -28.90
CA GLU A 128 11.41 -15.15 -28.84
C GLU A 128 12.49 -14.06 -28.65
N THR A 129 12.20 -12.82 -29.06
CA THR A 129 13.12 -11.69 -28.99
C THR A 129 12.49 -10.47 -28.33
N ILE A 130 13.31 -9.54 -27.90
CA ILE A 130 12.85 -8.24 -27.37
C ILE A 130 12.08 -7.44 -28.44
N GLU A 131 12.48 -7.57 -29.70
CA GLU A 131 11.83 -6.92 -30.84
C GLU A 131 10.38 -7.40 -31.02
N ASP A 132 10.08 -8.65 -30.68
CA ASP A 132 8.71 -9.16 -30.73
C ASP A 132 7.84 -8.52 -29.64
N ALA A 133 8.37 -8.38 -28.42
CA ALA A 133 7.69 -7.66 -27.34
C ALA A 133 7.47 -6.17 -27.71
N ARG A 134 8.47 -5.50 -28.29
CA ARG A 134 8.35 -4.12 -28.78
C ARG A 134 7.28 -3.97 -29.86
N LYS A 135 7.18 -4.90 -30.82
CA LYS A 135 6.11 -4.89 -31.83
C LYS A 135 4.72 -5.00 -31.19
N ILE A 136 4.57 -5.81 -30.14
CA ILE A 136 3.30 -5.89 -29.38
C ILE A 136 3.00 -4.54 -28.73
N ALA A 137 3.96 -3.94 -28.02
CA ALA A 137 3.78 -2.63 -27.40
C ALA A 137 3.43 -1.54 -28.41
N ASP A 138 4.14 -1.48 -29.55
CA ASP A 138 3.86 -0.55 -30.64
C ASP A 138 2.43 -0.71 -31.17
N LYS A 139 1.97 -1.96 -31.36
CA LYS A 139 0.63 -2.28 -31.82
C LYS A 139 -0.45 -1.88 -30.80
N LEU A 140 -0.15 -2.00 -29.53
CA LEU A 140 -1.01 -1.61 -28.41
C LEU A 140 -0.86 -0.12 -28.05
N HIS A 141 0.05 0.61 -28.68
CA HIS A 141 0.36 2.02 -28.36
C HIS A 141 0.83 2.23 -26.92
N VAL A 142 1.55 1.25 -26.36
CA VAL A 142 2.16 1.34 -25.03
C VAL A 142 3.57 1.90 -25.18
N GLU A 143 3.87 2.94 -24.40
CA GLU A 143 5.19 3.55 -24.38
C GLU A 143 6.18 2.69 -23.58
N TYR A 144 7.42 2.60 -24.06
CA TYR A 144 8.52 1.91 -23.40
C TYR A 144 9.83 2.66 -23.60
N GLY A 145 10.77 2.48 -22.66
CA GLY A 145 12.09 3.08 -22.70
C GLY A 145 13.05 2.33 -23.65
N GLU A 146 14.11 3.00 -24.11
CA GLU A 146 15.14 2.41 -24.98
C GLU A 146 15.79 1.17 -24.35
N PHE A 147 15.95 1.16 -23.02
CA PHE A 147 16.61 0.11 -22.25
C PHE A 147 15.63 -0.88 -21.62
N ASP A 148 14.32 -0.72 -21.83
CA ASP A 148 13.34 -1.64 -21.25
C ASP A 148 13.44 -2.99 -21.97
N GLY A 149 13.53 -4.03 -21.12
CA GLY A 149 13.53 -5.42 -21.57
C GLY A 149 12.11 -5.97 -21.70
N PHE A 150 12.05 -7.27 -22.00
CA PHE A 150 10.80 -8.02 -22.18
C PHE A 150 9.83 -7.84 -21.02
N GLY A 151 10.33 -7.96 -19.79
CA GLY A 151 9.49 -7.94 -18.58
C GLY A 151 8.89 -6.57 -18.29
N LYS A 152 9.66 -5.50 -18.49
CA LYS A 152 9.14 -4.13 -18.30
C LYS A 152 8.06 -3.80 -19.33
N ILE A 153 8.25 -4.24 -20.59
CA ILE A 153 7.27 -4.04 -21.66
C ILE A 153 5.98 -4.83 -21.38
N LEU A 154 6.10 -6.10 -20.96
CA LEU A 154 4.94 -6.90 -20.57
C LEU A 154 4.17 -6.24 -19.39
N SER A 155 4.89 -5.77 -18.38
CA SER A 155 4.28 -5.08 -17.23
C SER A 155 3.55 -3.81 -17.66
N ALA A 156 4.16 -2.98 -18.52
CA ALA A 156 3.51 -1.77 -19.03
C ALA A 156 2.22 -2.07 -19.82
N CYS A 157 2.23 -3.14 -20.62
CA CYS A 157 1.03 -3.59 -21.33
C CYS A 157 -0.05 -4.14 -20.35
N PHE A 158 0.36 -4.79 -19.29
CA PHE A 158 -0.57 -5.25 -18.24
C PHE A 158 -1.20 -4.07 -17.52
N ASP A 159 -0.43 -3.10 -17.08
CA ASP A 159 -0.91 -1.92 -16.35
C ASP A 159 -1.93 -1.14 -17.19
N GLU A 160 -1.65 -0.93 -18.47
CA GLU A 160 -2.51 -0.15 -19.37
C GLU A 160 -3.81 -0.87 -19.75
N TYR A 161 -3.76 -2.21 -20.01
CA TYR A 161 -4.87 -2.92 -20.62
C TYR A 161 -5.61 -3.88 -19.72
N VAL A 162 -5.02 -4.30 -18.62
CA VAL A 162 -5.53 -5.39 -17.78
C VAL A 162 -5.94 -4.92 -16.39
N GLU A 163 -5.08 -4.22 -15.67
CA GLU A 163 -5.25 -3.92 -14.25
C GLU A 163 -6.65 -3.37 -13.92
N ALA A 164 -7.06 -2.30 -14.60
CA ALA A 164 -8.36 -1.65 -14.36
C ALA A 164 -9.59 -2.53 -14.66
N LYS A 165 -9.41 -3.67 -15.35
CA LYS A 165 -10.50 -4.60 -15.69
C LYS A 165 -10.65 -5.75 -14.69
N LEU A 166 -9.76 -5.85 -13.72
CA LEU A 166 -9.75 -6.90 -12.70
C LEU A 166 -10.68 -6.52 -11.53
N ILE A 167 -11.99 -6.67 -11.72
CA ILE A 167 -12.99 -6.22 -10.75
C ILE A 167 -13.12 -7.20 -9.58
N GLN A 168 -13.35 -8.49 -9.87
CA GLN A 168 -13.44 -9.54 -8.85
C GLN A 168 -12.03 -9.97 -8.42
N PRO A 169 -11.85 -10.52 -7.22
CA PRO A 169 -10.56 -10.99 -6.73
C PRO A 169 -9.89 -11.95 -7.71
N VAL A 170 -8.64 -11.74 -8.00
CA VAL A 170 -7.84 -12.57 -8.90
C VAL A 170 -6.36 -12.48 -8.54
N HIS A 171 -5.65 -13.58 -8.65
CA HIS A 171 -4.19 -13.61 -8.56
C HIS A 171 -3.58 -13.56 -9.95
N ILE A 172 -2.68 -12.62 -10.17
CA ILE A 172 -1.82 -12.56 -11.37
C ILE A 172 -0.48 -13.18 -10.99
N THR A 173 -0.12 -14.25 -11.69
CA THR A 173 1.08 -15.04 -11.42
C THR A 173 2.12 -14.88 -12.54
N GLU A 174 3.30 -15.46 -12.34
CA GLU A 174 4.38 -15.45 -13.35
C GLU A 174 4.77 -14.02 -13.74
N HIS A 175 5.13 -13.21 -12.72
CA HIS A 175 5.69 -11.90 -12.95
C HIS A 175 7.09 -11.98 -13.54
N PRO A 176 7.46 -11.07 -14.48
CA PRO A 176 8.78 -11.07 -15.09
C PRO A 176 9.91 -10.91 -14.08
N ILE A 177 11.04 -11.54 -14.40
CA ILE A 177 12.27 -11.47 -13.62
C ILE A 177 12.78 -10.05 -13.42
N GLU A 178 12.68 -9.21 -14.44
CA GLU A 178 13.16 -7.83 -14.46
C GLU A 178 12.48 -6.94 -13.41
N VAL A 179 11.20 -7.22 -13.11
CA VAL A 179 10.42 -6.48 -12.11
C VAL A 179 10.29 -7.23 -10.78
N SER A 180 11.07 -8.31 -10.58
CA SER A 180 10.92 -9.22 -9.42
C SER A 180 12.27 -9.60 -8.80
N PRO A 181 13.07 -8.64 -8.30
CA PRO A 181 14.47 -8.88 -7.92
C PRO A 181 14.67 -9.79 -6.72
N LEU A 182 13.65 -9.98 -5.88
CA LEU A 182 13.74 -10.75 -4.64
C LEU A 182 12.95 -12.07 -4.69
N SER A 183 12.32 -12.35 -5.84
CA SER A 183 11.52 -13.54 -6.05
C SER A 183 12.30 -14.65 -6.74
N LYS A 184 12.02 -15.88 -6.35
CA LYS A 184 12.65 -17.08 -6.92
C LYS A 184 12.24 -17.26 -8.39
N LEU A 185 13.18 -17.70 -9.23
CA LEU A 185 12.93 -18.04 -10.63
C LEU A 185 11.89 -19.14 -10.78
N ASP A 186 11.03 -19.03 -11.81
CA ASP A 186 10.23 -20.16 -12.24
C ASP A 186 11.13 -21.18 -12.94
N PRO A 187 11.15 -22.45 -12.47
CA PRO A 187 11.98 -23.47 -13.09
C PRO A 187 11.54 -23.88 -14.50
N LYS A 188 10.34 -23.50 -14.92
CA LYS A 188 9.79 -23.82 -16.24
C LYS A 188 10.18 -22.80 -17.31
N ASP A 189 10.18 -21.52 -16.94
CA ASP A 189 10.54 -20.44 -17.83
C ASP A 189 11.34 -19.38 -17.07
N PRO A 190 12.65 -19.22 -17.38
CA PRO A 190 13.52 -18.29 -16.67
C PRO A 190 13.22 -16.80 -16.93
N ARG A 191 12.27 -16.48 -17.81
CA ARG A 191 11.77 -15.10 -18.00
C ARG A 191 10.89 -14.66 -16.85
N TYR A 192 10.33 -15.61 -16.07
CA TYR A 192 9.36 -15.38 -15.02
C TYR A 192 9.86 -15.82 -13.65
N THR A 193 9.13 -15.39 -12.63
CA THR A 193 9.40 -15.72 -11.23
C THR A 193 8.17 -16.36 -10.57
N ILE A 194 8.40 -17.08 -9.48
CA ILE A 194 7.35 -17.66 -8.64
C ILE A 194 6.78 -16.56 -7.75
N ARG A 195 6.04 -15.62 -8.36
CA ARG A 195 5.45 -14.43 -7.74
C ARG A 195 3.99 -14.29 -8.16
N PHE A 196 3.18 -13.76 -7.27
CA PHE A 196 1.83 -13.31 -7.59
C PHE A 196 1.57 -11.92 -7.03
N GLU A 197 0.66 -11.23 -7.66
CA GLU A 197 -0.03 -10.09 -7.12
C GLU A 197 -1.53 -10.34 -7.13
N SER A 198 -2.20 -9.89 -6.07
CA SER A 198 -3.65 -10.03 -5.95
C SER A 198 -4.32 -8.72 -6.28
N TYR A 199 -5.28 -8.76 -7.16
CA TYR A 199 -6.03 -7.59 -7.60
C TYR A 199 -7.50 -7.71 -7.20
N ILE A 200 -8.06 -6.60 -6.72
CA ILE A 200 -9.48 -6.41 -6.45
C ILE A 200 -9.87 -5.01 -6.90
N TYR A 201 -10.92 -4.91 -7.68
CA TYR A 201 -11.48 -3.65 -8.20
C TYR A 201 -10.43 -2.79 -8.94
N GLY A 202 -9.64 -3.44 -9.81
CA GLY A 202 -8.61 -2.77 -10.60
C GLY A 202 -7.47 -2.18 -9.76
N ARG A 203 -7.15 -2.80 -8.62
CA ARG A 203 -6.10 -2.34 -7.71
C ARG A 203 -5.34 -3.54 -7.14
N GLU A 204 -4.02 -3.46 -7.16
CA GLU A 204 -3.18 -4.38 -6.40
C GLU A 204 -3.50 -4.24 -4.90
N LEU A 205 -3.81 -5.36 -4.26
CA LEU A 205 -4.04 -5.46 -2.82
C LEU A 205 -2.87 -6.11 -2.10
N ALA A 206 -2.31 -7.16 -2.69
CA ALA A 206 -1.27 -7.96 -2.09
C ALA A 206 -0.23 -8.41 -3.12
N ASN A 207 0.99 -8.62 -2.67
CA ASN A 207 2.11 -9.12 -3.43
C ASN A 207 2.82 -10.20 -2.62
N GLY A 208 3.03 -11.37 -3.20
CA GLY A 208 3.70 -12.46 -2.51
C GLY A 208 4.46 -13.37 -3.47
N PHE A 209 5.44 -14.07 -2.93
CA PHE A 209 6.29 -14.93 -3.75
C PHE A 209 7.00 -16.00 -2.91
N SER A 210 7.49 -17.03 -3.62
CA SER A 210 8.56 -17.85 -3.08
C SER A 210 9.84 -17.04 -3.07
N GLU A 211 10.43 -16.84 -1.90
CA GLU A 211 11.58 -16.00 -1.69
C GLU A 211 12.83 -16.53 -2.41
N LEU A 212 13.56 -15.64 -3.05
CA LEU A 212 14.88 -15.98 -3.58
C LEU A 212 15.84 -16.24 -2.42
N ASN A 213 16.26 -17.49 -2.28
CA ASN A 213 17.13 -17.95 -1.20
C ASN A 213 18.49 -18.46 -1.69
N ASP A 214 18.79 -18.31 -2.97
CA ASP A 214 20.12 -18.59 -3.55
C ASP A 214 20.94 -17.29 -3.54
N PRO A 215 22.01 -17.19 -2.73
CA PRO A 215 22.81 -15.96 -2.64
C PRO A 215 23.57 -15.62 -3.93
N ILE A 216 23.86 -16.62 -4.77
CA ILE A 216 24.54 -16.40 -6.05
C ILE A 216 23.57 -15.75 -7.05
N ASP A 217 22.35 -16.25 -7.13
CA ASP A 217 21.31 -15.63 -7.97
C ASP A 217 20.90 -14.26 -7.41
N GLN A 218 20.73 -14.11 -6.10
CA GLN A 218 20.41 -12.84 -5.47
C GLN A 218 21.46 -11.76 -5.77
N ARG A 219 22.75 -12.11 -5.74
CA ARG A 219 23.82 -11.18 -6.13
C ARG A 219 23.64 -10.69 -7.56
N LYS A 220 23.41 -11.60 -8.51
CA LYS A 220 23.17 -11.23 -9.92
C LYS A 220 21.99 -10.29 -10.09
N ARG A 221 20.89 -10.49 -9.29
CA ARG A 221 19.74 -9.60 -9.35
C ARG A 221 20.06 -8.21 -8.83
N PHE A 222 20.84 -8.11 -7.76
CA PHE A 222 21.30 -6.82 -7.27
C PHE A 222 22.26 -6.12 -8.23
N GLU A 223 23.13 -6.87 -8.89
CA GLU A 223 24.02 -6.33 -9.94
C GLU A 223 23.21 -5.78 -11.13
N MET A 224 22.18 -6.49 -11.57
CA MET A 224 21.26 -5.99 -12.62
C MET A 224 20.58 -4.69 -12.18
N GLN A 225 20.12 -4.57 -10.94
CA GLN A 225 19.54 -3.33 -10.43
C GLN A 225 20.54 -2.17 -10.39
N VAL A 226 21.80 -2.44 -10.03
CA VAL A 226 22.85 -1.41 -10.08
C VAL A 226 23.11 -0.92 -11.51
N GLU A 227 23.05 -1.82 -12.49
CA GLU A 227 23.15 -1.45 -13.90
C GLU A 227 21.95 -0.61 -14.36
N GLU A 228 20.71 -0.98 -13.97
CA GLU A 228 19.51 -0.18 -14.24
C GLU A 228 19.60 1.22 -13.64
N ARG A 229 20.14 1.33 -12.43
CA ARG A 229 20.41 2.63 -11.79
C ARG A 229 21.40 3.48 -12.58
N ALA A 230 22.42 2.88 -13.18
CA ALA A 230 23.36 3.59 -14.05
C ALA A 230 22.69 4.14 -15.32
N HIS A 231 21.56 3.55 -15.73
CA HIS A 231 20.74 4.01 -16.87
C HIS A 231 19.59 4.96 -16.46
N GLY A 232 19.55 5.39 -15.18
CA GLY A 232 18.63 6.42 -14.71
C GLY A 232 17.45 5.90 -13.88
N ASP A 233 17.42 4.63 -13.50
CA ASP A 233 16.44 4.09 -12.56
C ASP A 233 16.82 4.45 -11.11
N ASP A 234 16.28 5.56 -10.62
CA ASP A 234 16.54 6.09 -9.27
C ASP A 234 15.97 5.18 -8.14
N GLU A 235 15.17 4.18 -8.49
CA GLU A 235 14.51 3.28 -7.53
C GLU A 235 15.35 2.03 -7.23
N ALA A 236 16.38 1.74 -8.04
CA ALA A 236 17.24 0.58 -7.87
C ALA A 236 18.09 0.66 -6.59
N HIS A 237 18.19 -0.46 -5.88
CA HIS A 237 18.88 -0.56 -4.59
C HIS A 237 20.39 -0.80 -4.76
N PRO A 238 21.21 -0.35 -3.78
CA PRO A 238 22.59 -0.80 -3.68
C PRO A 238 22.65 -2.28 -3.25
N ILE A 239 23.78 -2.93 -3.52
CA ILE A 239 24.03 -4.30 -3.08
C ILE A 239 24.10 -4.35 -1.54
N ASP A 240 23.32 -5.22 -0.93
CA ASP A 240 23.36 -5.51 0.51
C ASP A 240 24.21 -6.77 0.74
N GLU A 241 25.50 -6.57 0.97
CA GLU A 241 26.47 -7.67 1.19
C GLU A 241 26.13 -8.49 2.43
N ASP A 242 25.73 -7.86 3.54
CA ASP A 242 25.38 -8.54 4.80
C ASP A 242 24.19 -9.50 4.58
N PHE A 243 23.22 -9.09 3.73
CA PHE A 243 22.10 -9.96 3.39
C PHE A 243 22.54 -11.13 2.53
N LEU A 244 23.43 -10.91 1.54
CA LEU A 244 23.94 -11.96 0.66
C LEU A 244 24.78 -13.03 1.38
N GLU A 245 25.52 -12.66 2.43
CA GLU A 245 26.27 -13.59 3.24
C GLU A 245 25.41 -14.49 4.12
N SER A 246 24.14 -14.12 4.30
CA SER A 246 23.20 -14.84 5.14
C SER A 246 22.48 -15.93 4.35
N GLY A 247 22.54 -17.18 4.81
CA GLY A 247 21.74 -18.26 4.24
C GLY A 247 20.31 -18.21 4.76
N MET A 248 19.32 -18.09 3.86
CA MET A 248 17.90 -18.10 4.22
C MET A 248 17.25 -19.44 3.85
N PRO A 249 16.39 -20.05 4.70
CA PRO A 249 15.65 -21.24 4.31
C PRO A 249 14.67 -20.92 3.17
N PRO A 250 14.18 -21.93 2.40
CA PRO A 250 13.05 -21.72 1.52
C PRO A 250 11.90 -21.06 2.28
N THR A 251 11.31 -20.03 1.71
CA THR A 251 10.36 -19.17 2.45
C THR A 251 9.30 -18.66 1.51
N GLY A 252 8.06 -18.62 1.97
CA GLY A 252 6.97 -17.85 1.35
C GLY A 252 6.85 -16.49 2.03
N GLY A 253 6.83 -15.42 1.26
CA GLY A 253 6.66 -14.05 1.72
C GLY A 253 5.44 -13.37 1.12
N LEU A 254 4.77 -12.53 1.91
CA LEU A 254 3.54 -11.82 1.55
C LEU A 254 3.56 -10.41 2.09
N GLY A 255 3.20 -9.45 1.25
CA GLY A 255 2.87 -8.09 1.64
C GLY A 255 1.42 -7.75 1.28
N ILE A 256 0.67 -7.17 2.21
CA ILE A 256 -0.69 -6.66 1.96
C ILE A 256 -0.72 -5.17 2.32
N GLY A 257 -1.21 -4.35 1.38
CA GLY A 257 -1.49 -2.94 1.64
C GLY A 257 -2.72 -2.79 2.52
N LEU A 258 -2.53 -2.55 3.83
CA LEU A 258 -3.64 -2.45 4.77
C LEU A 258 -4.55 -1.26 4.47
N ASP A 259 -3.99 -0.14 4.02
CA ASP A 259 -4.81 1.01 3.65
C ASP A 259 -5.75 0.66 2.49
N ARG A 260 -5.27 -0.06 1.47
CA ARG A 260 -6.13 -0.54 0.36
C ARG A 260 -7.17 -1.56 0.82
N LEU A 261 -6.82 -2.44 1.76
CA LEU A 261 -7.76 -3.37 2.37
C LEU A 261 -8.84 -2.61 3.16
N PHE A 262 -8.47 -1.58 3.91
CA PHE A 262 -9.43 -0.72 4.60
C PHE A 262 -10.32 0.04 3.63
N MET A 263 -9.79 0.57 2.52
CA MET A 263 -10.63 1.20 1.48
C MET A 263 -11.72 0.24 1.00
N LEU A 264 -11.37 -1.01 0.70
CA LEU A 264 -12.32 -2.04 0.29
C LEU A 264 -13.35 -2.33 1.39
N MET A 265 -12.92 -2.47 2.64
CA MET A 265 -13.78 -2.80 3.77
C MET A 265 -14.63 -1.63 4.29
N THR A 266 -14.37 -0.40 3.86
CA THR A 266 -15.13 0.79 4.30
C THR A 266 -15.83 1.51 3.16
N ASP A 267 -15.82 0.93 1.95
CA ASP A 267 -16.35 1.55 0.73
C ASP A 267 -15.79 2.96 0.49
N SER A 268 -14.49 3.13 0.72
CA SER A 268 -13.81 4.42 0.55
C SER A 268 -13.08 4.47 -0.78
N SER A 269 -13.41 5.42 -1.63
CA SER A 269 -12.83 5.57 -2.97
C SER A 269 -11.40 6.14 -2.96
N SER A 270 -11.02 6.84 -1.88
CA SER A 270 -9.73 7.49 -1.74
C SER A 270 -8.98 7.04 -0.49
N ILE A 271 -7.68 6.79 -0.63
CA ILE A 271 -6.78 6.47 0.49
C ILE A 271 -6.74 7.58 1.54
N ARG A 272 -7.02 8.82 1.15
CA ARG A 272 -7.08 9.97 2.06
C ARG A 272 -8.24 9.90 3.05
N ASP A 273 -9.32 9.19 2.69
CA ASP A 273 -10.50 9.08 3.54
C ASP A 273 -10.29 8.11 4.70
N ILE A 274 -9.31 7.20 4.59
CA ILE A 274 -9.00 6.20 5.61
C ILE A 274 -7.77 6.53 6.45
N ILE A 275 -6.97 7.51 6.03
CA ILE A 275 -5.79 7.98 6.76
C ILE A 275 -6.19 9.22 7.58
N LEU A 276 -6.00 9.19 8.90
CA LEU A 276 -6.39 10.29 9.79
C LEU A 276 -5.73 11.64 9.44
N PHE A 277 -4.47 11.60 8.99
CA PHE A 277 -3.70 12.80 8.63
C PHE A 277 -2.96 12.55 7.32
N PRO A 278 -3.68 12.49 6.18
CA PRO A 278 -3.06 12.22 4.90
C PRO A 278 -2.15 13.38 4.45
N ALA A 279 -1.11 13.05 3.70
CA ALA A 279 -0.34 14.08 3.01
C ALA A 279 -1.23 14.78 1.97
N MET A 280 -1.25 16.10 2.01
CA MET A 280 -2.07 16.92 1.12
C MET A 280 -1.18 17.89 0.34
N LYS A 281 -1.52 18.12 -0.93
CA LYS A 281 -0.88 19.23 -1.68
C LYS A 281 -1.29 20.55 -1.03
N PRO A 282 -0.36 21.53 -0.92
CA PRO A 282 -0.73 22.86 -0.50
C PRO A 282 -1.79 23.44 -1.44
N GLU A 283 -2.86 23.93 -0.88
CA GLU A 283 -3.89 24.62 -1.66
C GLU A 283 -3.33 25.89 -2.30
N THR A 284 -3.58 26.07 -3.57
CA THR A 284 -3.27 27.32 -4.27
C THR A 284 -4.17 28.45 -3.76
N ALA A 285 -3.75 29.70 -3.96
CA ALA A 285 -4.56 30.86 -3.59
C ALA A 285 -5.93 30.86 -4.30
N GLN A 286 -5.98 30.33 -5.52
CA GLN A 286 -7.22 30.21 -6.30
C GLN A 286 -8.15 29.13 -5.73
N GLU A 287 -7.62 27.97 -5.34
CA GLU A 287 -8.41 26.89 -4.72
C GLU A 287 -9.00 27.35 -3.38
N LYS A 288 -8.22 28.06 -2.56
CA LYS A 288 -8.70 28.65 -1.30
C LYS A 288 -9.83 29.65 -1.54
N ALA A 289 -9.69 30.50 -2.56
CA ALA A 289 -10.73 31.45 -2.92
C ALA A 289 -12.00 30.74 -3.42
N ASN A 290 -11.85 29.69 -4.23
CA ASN A 290 -12.97 28.91 -4.75
C ASN A 290 -13.67 28.11 -3.63
N ALA A 291 -12.91 27.47 -2.72
CA ALA A 291 -13.47 26.76 -1.57
C ALA A 291 -14.27 27.72 -0.67
N LYS A 292 -13.72 28.89 -0.37
CA LYS A 292 -14.41 29.89 0.41
C LYS A 292 -15.69 30.42 -0.26
N ALA A 293 -15.64 30.64 -1.58
CA ALA A 293 -16.81 31.05 -2.34
C ALA A 293 -17.91 29.96 -2.39
N ALA A 294 -17.50 28.69 -2.49
CA ALA A 294 -18.42 27.55 -2.44
C ALA A 294 -19.05 27.39 -1.05
N GLU A 295 -18.30 27.59 0.01
CA GLU A 295 -18.80 27.58 1.39
C GLU A 295 -19.80 28.73 1.65
N GLU A 296 -19.46 29.93 1.18
CA GLU A 296 -20.35 31.10 1.26
C GLU A 296 -21.66 30.88 0.43
N ALA A 297 -21.56 30.24 -0.76
CA ALA A 297 -22.71 29.91 -1.57
C ALA A 297 -23.61 28.84 -0.91
N ALA A 298 -23.01 27.80 -0.35
CA ALA A 298 -23.76 26.76 0.38
C ALA A 298 -24.43 27.32 1.64
N MET A 299 -23.81 28.26 2.33
CA MET A 299 -24.40 28.99 3.46
C MET A 299 -25.58 29.85 3.00
N ALA A 300 -25.49 30.48 1.83
CA ALA A 300 -26.55 31.30 1.28
C ALA A 300 -27.79 30.49 0.81
N GLU A 301 -27.56 29.28 0.24
CA GLU A 301 -28.65 28.39 -0.20
C GLU A 301 -29.39 27.73 0.96
N THR A 302 -28.70 27.39 2.05
CA THR A 302 -29.32 26.70 3.17
C THR A 302 -30.00 27.62 4.17
N GLY A 303 -29.78 28.91 4.09
CA GLY A 303 -30.30 29.88 5.06
C GLY A 303 -29.82 29.61 6.49
N ASN A 304 -28.70 28.92 6.60
CA ASN A 304 -28.17 28.37 7.82
C ASN A 304 -26.80 28.98 8.08
N ASP A 305 -26.62 29.54 9.23
CA ASP A 305 -25.44 30.29 9.67
C ASP A 305 -24.24 29.37 10.00
N GLY A 306 -24.04 28.33 9.19
CA GLY A 306 -22.89 27.43 9.29
C GLY A 306 -23.16 26.10 9.93
N PHE A 307 -22.23 25.15 9.68
CA PHE A 307 -22.24 23.77 10.14
C PHE A 307 -22.35 23.61 11.66
N PHE A 308 -22.15 24.69 12.41
CA PHE A 308 -22.38 24.79 13.85
C PHE A 308 -23.39 25.89 14.12
N LYS A 309 -24.68 25.58 14.10
CA LYS A 309 -25.59 26.36 14.96
C LYS A 309 -25.03 26.33 16.36
N PRO A 310 -24.92 27.50 17.06
CA PRO A 310 -24.63 27.46 18.49
C PRO A 310 -25.59 26.45 19.11
N ASN A 311 -25.04 25.47 19.84
CA ASN A 311 -25.78 24.33 20.43
C ASN A 311 -26.83 24.75 21.49
N SER A 312 -27.54 25.83 21.25
CA SER A 312 -28.63 26.27 22.12
C SER A 312 -29.82 25.29 22.11
N GLU A 313 -29.90 24.41 21.10
CA GLU A 313 -30.99 23.44 20.97
C GLU A 313 -30.60 22.00 21.38
N ILE A 314 -29.33 21.72 21.67
CA ILE A 314 -28.89 20.39 22.12
C ILE A 314 -28.94 20.34 23.66
N ASP A 315 -29.87 19.58 24.17
CA ASP A 315 -30.00 19.31 25.62
C ASP A 315 -28.99 18.24 26.06
N PHE A 316 -27.81 18.70 26.43
CA PHE A 316 -26.77 17.80 26.97
C PHE A 316 -27.07 17.24 28.35
N SER A 317 -28.13 17.71 29.02
CA SER A 317 -28.52 17.14 30.33
C SER A 317 -29.02 15.68 30.25
N LYS A 318 -29.40 15.27 29.02
CA LYS A 318 -29.84 13.90 28.71
C LYS A 318 -28.71 13.01 28.18
N ALA A 319 -27.55 13.56 27.93
CA ALA A 319 -26.41 12.76 27.47
C ALA A 319 -25.83 11.96 28.63
N LYS A 320 -25.94 10.64 28.53
CA LYS A 320 -25.27 9.72 29.45
C LYS A 320 -23.83 9.56 29.01
N VAL A 321 -22.92 10.17 29.75
CA VAL A 321 -21.48 10.01 29.53
C VAL A 321 -21.00 8.85 30.40
N GLU A 322 -20.57 7.78 29.77
CA GLU A 322 -19.96 6.67 30.52
C GLU A 322 -18.44 6.90 30.55
N PRO A 323 -17.78 6.79 31.71
CA PRO A 323 -16.35 6.90 31.79
C PRO A 323 -15.69 5.74 31.02
N LEU A 324 -14.70 6.06 30.19
CA LEU A 324 -13.93 5.06 29.45
C LEU A 324 -13.14 4.14 30.38
N PHE A 325 -12.76 4.65 31.53
CA PHE A 325 -12.03 3.92 32.58
C PHE A 325 -12.61 4.22 33.94
N THR A 326 -12.72 3.20 34.80
CA THR A 326 -13.27 3.31 36.16
C THR A 326 -12.18 3.52 37.21
N ASP A 327 -10.94 3.20 36.88
CA ASP A 327 -9.82 3.27 37.82
C ASP A 327 -8.97 4.51 37.58
N TYR A 328 -8.47 5.06 38.68
CA TYR A 328 -7.49 6.14 38.63
C TYR A 328 -6.17 5.61 38.12
N VAL A 329 -5.54 6.36 37.23
CA VAL A 329 -4.32 5.99 36.57
C VAL A 329 -3.25 7.00 36.93
N ASP A 330 -2.19 6.55 37.60
CA ASP A 330 -0.96 7.36 37.75
C ASP A 330 -0.23 7.48 36.41
N PHE A 331 0.92 8.12 36.38
CA PHE A 331 1.66 8.28 35.11
C PHE A 331 2.05 6.96 34.46
N ASP A 332 2.32 5.94 35.25
CA ASP A 332 2.64 4.59 34.75
C ASP A 332 1.41 3.91 34.15
N THR A 333 0.27 4.44 34.48
CA THR A 333 -1.02 4.02 34.01
C THR A 333 -1.74 5.09 33.16
N PHE A 334 -0.99 6.03 32.61
CA PHE A 334 -1.51 7.08 31.70
C PHE A 334 -2.33 6.52 30.52
N SER A 335 -2.14 5.23 30.19
CA SER A 335 -3.00 4.52 29.26
C SER A 335 -4.47 4.44 29.67
N LYS A 336 -4.82 4.72 30.94
CA LYS A 336 -6.19 4.73 31.42
C LYS A 336 -6.73 6.16 31.51
N SER A 337 -6.70 6.90 30.41
CA SER A 337 -7.22 8.25 30.37
C SER A 337 -8.74 8.28 30.24
N ASP A 338 -9.39 9.12 31.03
CA ASP A 338 -10.83 9.35 30.94
C ASP A 338 -11.09 10.52 29.98
N PHE A 339 -11.61 10.23 28.80
CA PHE A 339 -11.99 11.22 27.79
C PHE A 339 -13.49 11.49 27.86
N ARG A 340 -13.88 12.73 28.14
CA ARG A 340 -15.28 13.11 28.26
C ARG A 340 -15.63 14.18 27.24
N ALA A 341 -16.81 14.09 26.67
CA ALA A 341 -17.41 15.21 25.97
C ALA A 341 -17.76 16.31 26.98
N VAL A 342 -17.26 17.52 26.75
CA VAL A 342 -17.48 18.66 27.65
C VAL A 342 -18.16 19.79 26.88
N LYS A 343 -18.99 20.58 27.58
CA LYS A 343 -19.57 21.78 27.01
C LYS A 343 -18.62 22.94 27.15
N VAL A 344 -18.18 23.51 26.04
CA VAL A 344 -17.40 24.76 26.04
C VAL A 344 -18.31 25.90 26.49
N LYS A 345 -18.00 26.50 27.64
CA LYS A 345 -18.74 27.67 28.17
C LYS A 345 -18.28 28.98 27.55
N SER A 346 -17.00 29.10 27.33
CA SER A 346 -16.44 30.24 26.60
C SER A 346 -15.14 29.86 25.91
N CYS A 347 -14.85 30.59 24.82
CA CYS A 347 -13.58 30.50 24.09
C CYS A 347 -13.09 31.92 23.85
N GLU A 348 -11.88 32.22 24.29
CA GLU A 348 -11.28 33.56 24.17
C GLU A 348 -9.89 33.44 23.54
N ALA A 349 -9.55 34.42 22.71
CA ALA A 349 -8.19 34.52 22.20
C ALA A 349 -7.20 34.90 23.33
N VAL A 350 -6.10 34.17 23.43
CA VAL A 350 -5.07 34.48 24.40
C VAL A 350 -4.35 35.76 23.97
N LYS A 351 -4.36 36.80 24.83
CA LYS A 351 -3.69 38.06 24.57
C LYS A 351 -2.22 37.82 24.19
N LYS A 352 -1.77 38.41 23.11
CA LYS A 352 -0.42 38.28 22.53
C LYS A 352 -0.10 36.96 21.86
N SER A 353 -1.08 36.07 21.65
CA SER A 353 -0.90 34.88 20.83
C SER A 353 -1.81 34.89 19.60
N LYS A 354 -1.26 34.54 18.43
CA LYS A 354 -2.03 34.39 17.20
C LYS A 354 -2.55 32.96 16.99
N LYS A 355 -2.18 32.01 17.88
CA LYS A 355 -2.42 30.59 17.71
C LYS A 355 -3.09 29.90 18.90
N LEU A 356 -3.17 30.55 20.05
CA LEU A 356 -3.72 29.94 21.26
C LEU A 356 -5.11 30.49 21.58
N LEU A 357 -6.00 29.58 21.94
CA LEU A 357 -7.34 29.86 22.43
C LEU A 357 -7.44 29.34 23.87
N LYS A 358 -8.12 30.08 24.73
CA LYS A 358 -8.45 29.68 26.08
C LYS A 358 -9.91 29.24 26.10
N PHE A 359 -10.13 27.98 26.48
CA PHE A 359 -11.46 27.42 26.65
C PHE A 359 -11.80 27.37 28.16
N VAL A 360 -13.05 27.62 28.45
CA VAL A 360 -13.66 27.31 29.76
C VAL A 360 -14.70 26.23 29.47
N LEU A 361 -14.54 25.07 30.11
CA LEU A 361 -15.36 23.87 29.97
C LEU A 361 -16.42 23.79 31.07
#